data_e37706b073f7389366f5d8fc6d09d214
#
_entry.id   e37706b073f7389366f5d8fc6d09d214
#
_cell.length_a   1.000
_cell.length_b   1.000
_cell.length_c   1.000
_cell.angle_alpha   90.00
_cell.angle_beta   90.00
_cell.angle_gamma   90.00
#
_symmetry.space_group_name_H-M   'P 1'
#
loop_
_entity.id
_entity.type
_entity.pdbx_description
1 polymer ?
#
loop_
_entity_poly.entity_id
_entity_poly.type
_entity_poly.pdbx_seq_one_letter_code
_entity_poly.pdbx_strand_id
1 'polypeptide(L)'
;PDANVPTEEVSGMLEITSDNHGILRQKFSESSRDAYISSSQINRFNLRPGDLVTGPARMPKNNERFWGLLKVEKVNGVDFKEGKVRPSFDELTAIFPDEHLKLETDKDALSTRLVDLIAPIGKGQRGLIVSPPKAGKTSFLKDIATGVTKNDPKVHLMAVLVGERPEEVTDISRHVEGEVAASNF
;
A
#
# COMPACT_ATOMS: atom_id res chain seq x y z
N PRO A 1 -32.02 -17.11 -0.32
CA PRO A 1 -31.36 -16.17 0.55
C PRO A 1 -30.90 -16.91 1.79
N ASP A 2 -29.56 -17.18 1.85
CA ASP A 2 -28.94 -17.95 2.94
C ASP A 2 -28.81 -17.04 4.18
N ALA A 3 -29.87 -16.90 4.94
CA ALA A 3 -29.94 -15.99 6.09
C ALA A 3 -29.16 -16.47 7.34
N ASN A 4 -28.38 -17.54 7.27
CA ASN A 4 -27.74 -18.15 8.46
C ASN A 4 -26.31 -18.67 8.22
N VAL A 5 -25.59 -18.13 7.25
CA VAL A 5 -24.17 -18.48 7.07
C VAL A 5 -23.33 -17.59 7.98
N PRO A 6 -22.47 -18.15 8.85
CA PRO A 6 -21.57 -17.33 9.65
C PRO A 6 -20.68 -16.49 8.75
N THR A 7 -20.69 -15.19 8.98
CA THR A 7 -19.93 -14.20 8.23
C THR A 7 -18.91 -13.53 9.13
N GLU A 8 -17.72 -13.28 8.59
CA GLU A 8 -16.70 -12.44 9.23
C GLU A 8 -16.45 -11.19 8.39
N GLU A 9 -16.12 -10.09 9.03
CA GLU A 9 -15.68 -8.89 8.33
C GLU A 9 -14.27 -9.11 7.78
N VAL A 10 -14.11 -8.96 6.47
CA VAL A 10 -12.84 -9.09 5.77
C VAL A 10 -12.47 -7.75 5.17
N SER A 11 -11.23 -7.34 5.34
CA SER A 11 -10.63 -6.18 4.68
C SER A 11 -9.40 -6.62 3.91
N GLY A 12 -9.32 -6.28 2.63
CA GLY A 12 -8.20 -6.69 1.79
C GLY A 12 -8.03 -5.79 0.58
N MET A 13 -6.80 -5.77 0.08
CA MET A 13 -6.44 -5.04 -1.14
C MET A 13 -6.88 -5.83 -2.36
N LEU A 14 -7.56 -5.17 -3.28
CA LEU A 14 -8.10 -5.80 -4.48
C LEU A 14 -7.00 -6.07 -5.51
N GLU A 15 -6.81 -7.33 -5.83
CA GLU A 15 -6.08 -7.82 -6.99
C GLU A 15 -7.08 -8.33 -8.03
N ILE A 16 -6.99 -7.85 -9.28
CA ILE A 16 -7.86 -8.32 -10.38
C ILE A 16 -7.09 -9.33 -11.21
N THR A 17 -7.65 -10.51 -11.37
CA THR A 17 -7.09 -11.61 -12.19
C THR A 17 -7.38 -11.41 -13.67
N SER A 18 -6.68 -12.15 -14.54
CA SER A 18 -6.90 -12.13 -16.00
C SER A 18 -8.34 -12.42 -16.41
N ASP A 19 -9.08 -13.18 -15.59
CA ASP A 19 -10.47 -13.57 -15.84
C ASP A 19 -11.48 -12.54 -15.34
N ASN A 20 -11.00 -11.33 -14.99
CA ASN A 20 -11.80 -10.21 -14.48
C ASN A 20 -12.55 -10.54 -13.15
N HIS A 21 -12.06 -11.50 -12.39
CA HIS A 21 -12.44 -11.74 -11.01
C HIS A 21 -11.46 -11.05 -10.08
N GLY A 22 -11.85 -10.80 -8.83
CA GLY A 22 -10.95 -10.19 -7.86
C GLY A 22 -10.67 -11.10 -6.68
N ILE A 23 -9.48 -10.91 -6.12
CA ILE A 23 -9.07 -11.48 -4.85
C ILE A 23 -8.71 -10.34 -3.91
N LEU A 24 -9.29 -10.33 -2.73
CA LEU A 24 -8.95 -9.40 -1.67
C LEU A 24 -7.81 -9.99 -0.85
N ARG A 25 -6.62 -9.44 -1.00
CA ARG A 25 -5.41 -9.84 -0.27
C ARG A 25 -5.34 -9.11 1.06
N GLN A 26 -5.28 -9.86 2.15
CA GLN A 26 -5.08 -9.27 3.49
C GLN A 26 -3.61 -8.95 3.79
N LYS A 27 -2.69 -9.60 3.07
CA LYS A 27 -1.24 -9.43 3.16
C LYS A 27 -0.65 -9.39 1.76
N PHE A 28 0.61 -8.99 1.62
CA PHE A 28 1.33 -9.02 0.33
C PHE A 28 1.54 -10.43 -0.24
N SER A 29 1.38 -11.48 0.56
CA SER A 29 1.46 -12.87 0.15
C SER A 29 0.09 -13.55 0.20
N GLU A 30 -0.07 -14.64 -0.55
CA GLU A 30 -1.27 -15.48 -0.50
C GLU A 30 -1.57 -15.96 0.92
N SER A 31 -2.83 -15.90 1.29
CA SER A 31 -3.32 -16.27 2.61
C SER A 31 -4.59 -17.13 2.51
N SER A 32 -4.78 -18.01 3.47
CA SER A 32 -6.04 -18.77 3.61
C SER A 32 -7.26 -17.89 3.93
N ARG A 33 -7.03 -16.63 4.28
CA ARG A 33 -8.07 -15.64 4.55
C ARG A 33 -8.35 -14.69 3.40
N ASP A 34 -7.70 -14.89 2.26
CA ASP A 34 -7.99 -14.12 1.05
C ASP A 34 -9.45 -14.35 0.63
N ALA A 35 -10.11 -13.30 0.16
CA ALA A 35 -11.52 -13.37 -0.19
C ALA A 35 -11.73 -13.12 -1.69
N TYR A 36 -12.58 -13.94 -2.28
CA TYR A 36 -13.03 -13.80 -3.66
C TYR A 36 -14.09 -12.70 -3.76
N ILE A 37 -13.97 -11.87 -4.77
CA ILE A 37 -14.98 -10.88 -5.17
C ILE A 37 -15.35 -11.08 -6.64
N SER A 38 -16.65 -11.06 -6.94
CA SER A 38 -17.14 -11.30 -8.28
C SER A 38 -16.91 -10.10 -9.21
N SER A 39 -16.80 -10.37 -10.53
CA SER A 39 -16.71 -9.33 -11.55
C SER A 39 -17.91 -8.38 -11.54
N SER A 40 -19.11 -8.89 -11.22
CA SER A 40 -20.32 -8.07 -11.08
C SER A 40 -20.21 -7.05 -9.93
N GLN A 41 -19.61 -7.43 -8.81
CA GLN A 41 -19.34 -6.50 -7.70
C GLN A 41 -18.26 -5.49 -8.08
N ILE A 42 -17.17 -5.94 -8.74
CA ILE A 42 -16.11 -5.04 -9.21
C ILE A 42 -16.69 -3.95 -10.12
N ASN A 43 -17.48 -4.34 -11.10
CA ASN A 43 -18.10 -3.42 -12.05
C ASN A 43 -19.14 -2.50 -11.38
N ARG A 44 -20.04 -3.06 -10.54
CA ARG A 44 -21.08 -2.29 -9.86
C ARG A 44 -20.52 -1.20 -8.95
N PHE A 45 -19.44 -1.51 -8.25
CA PHE A 45 -18.80 -0.58 -7.31
C PHE A 45 -17.66 0.22 -7.93
N ASN A 46 -17.40 0.05 -9.24
CA ASN A 46 -16.29 0.67 -9.97
C ASN A 46 -14.95 0.54 -9.22
N LEU A 47 -14.66 -0.69 -8.78
CA LEU A 47 -13.45 -1.01 -8.03
C LEU A 47 -12.26 -1.07 -8.97
N ARG A 48 -11.11 -0.67 -8.44
CA ARG A 48 -9.84 -0.65 -9.17
C ARG A 48 -8.81 -1.53 -8.47
N PRO A 49 -7.83 -2.09 -9.20
CA PRO A 49 -6.70 -2.76 -8.56
C PRO A 49 -6.05 -1.87 -7.51
N GLY A 50 -5.77 -2.44 -6.34
CA GLY A 50 -5.20 -1.71 -5.21
C GLY A 50 -6.22 -1.00 -4.31
N ASP A 51 -7.52 -1.06 -4.59
CA ASP A 51 -8.54 -0.58 -3.64
C ASP A 51 -8.57 -1.47 -2.39
N LEU A 52 -8.59 -0.84 -1.22
CA LEU A 52 -8.87 -1.52 0.04
C LEU A 52 -10.37 -1.71 0.19
N VAL A 53 -10.84 -2.94 0.06
CA VAL A 53 -12.26 -3.29 0.11
C VAL A 53 -12.58 -3.98 1.42
N THR A 54 -13.62 -3.51 2.11
CA THR A 54 -14.09 -4.09 3.38
C THR A 54 -15.54 -4.49 3.28
N GLY A 55 -15.87 -5.64 3.85
CA GLY A 55 -17.22 -6.13 3.94
C GLY A 55 -17.36 -7.54 4.51
N PRO A 56 -18.59 -8.01 4.77
CA PRO A 56 -18.83 -9.35 5.26
C PRO A 56 -18.52 -10.41 4.20
N ALA A 57 -17.75 -11.40 4.60
CA ALA A 57 -17.40 -12.56 3.79
C ALA A 57 -17.88 -13.85 4.47
N ARG A 58 -18.30 -14.83 3.69
CA ARG A 58 -18.63 -16.17 4.15
C ARG A 58 -17.42 -17.11 4.05
N MET A 59 -17.41 -18.11 4.90
CA MET A 59 -16.42 -19.19 4.80
C MET A 59 -16.49 -19.93 3.46
N PRO A 60 -15.33 -20.42 2.94
CA PRO A 60 -15.30 -21.23 1.74
C PRO A 60 -16.13 -22.51 1.92
N LYS A 61 -16.86 -22.91 0.89
CA LYS A 61 -17.54 -24.22 0.80
C LYS A 61 -16.53 -25.31 0.41
N ASN A 62 -16.93 -26.57 0.52
CA ASN A 62 -16.05 -27.75 0.33
C ASN A 62 -15.17 -27.75 -0.95
N ASN A 63 -15.56 -27.01 -2.00
CA ASN A 63 -14.80 -26.92 -3.27
C ASN A 63 -14.26 -25.50 -3.55
N GLU A 64 -14.32 -24.58 -2.59
CA GLU A 64 -13.84 -23.21 -2.75
C GLU A 64 -12.53 -23.01 -1.98
N ARG A 65 -11.59 -22.31 -2.61
CA ARG A 65 -10.28 -22.00 -1.99
C ARG A 65 -10.32 -20.75 -1.12
N PHE A 66 -11.16 -19.78 -1.51
CA PHE A 66 -11.18 -18.45 -0.92
C PHE A 66 -12.48 -18.19 -0.18
N TRP A 67 -12.44 -17.30 0.78
CA TRP A 67 -13.65 -16.72 1.35
C TRP A 67 -14.48 -16.03 0.27
N GLY A 68 -15.78 -15.96 0.41
CA GLY A 68 -16.63 -15.29 -0.57
C GLY A 68 -17.16 -13.98 -0.05
N LEU A 69 -16.75 -12.84 -0.62
CA LEU A 69 -17.28 -11.53 -0.25
C LEU A 69 -18.76 -11.45 -0.61
N LEU A 70 -19.61 -11.20 0.38
CA LEU A 70 -21.06 -11.11 0.18
C LEU A 70 -21.50 -9.71 -0.25
N LYS A 71 -20.88 -8.68 0.33
CA LYS A 71 -21.22 -7.29 0.10
C LYS A 71 -20.00 -6.40 0.28
N VAL A 72 -19.88 -5.38 -0.57
CA VAL A 72 -18.93 -4.28 -0.37
C VAL A 72 -19.57 -3.25 0.54
N GLU A 73 -18.96 -2.93 1.65
CA GLU A 73 -19.42 -1.90 2.60
C GLU A 73 -18.56 -0.66 2.56
N LYS A 74 -17.22 -0.84 2.54
CA LYS A 74 -16.28 0.29 2.47
C LYS A 74 -15.28 0.09 1.34
N VAL A 75 -14.87 1.21 0.76
CA VAL A 75 -13.78 1.28 -0.22
C VAL A 75 -12.80 2.35 0.25
N ASN A 76 -11.53 1.97 0.45
CA ASN A 76 -10.48 2.85 0.95
C ASN A 76 -10.86 3.54 2.28
N GLY A 77 -11.48 2.77 3.19
CA GLY A 77 -11.91 3.24 4.51
C GLY A 77 -13.15 4.12 4.54
N VAL A 78 -13.74 4.44 3.38
CA VAL A 78 -14.95 5.27 3.27
C VAL A 78 -16.16 4.39 2.94
N ASP A 79 -17.28 4.64 3.63
CA ASP A 79 -18.53 3.96 3.32
C ASP A 79 -18.91 4.18 1.86
N PHE A 80 -19.21 3.10 1.17
CA PHE A 80 -19.59 3.19 -0.23
C PHE A 80 -20.94 3.90 -0.36
N LYS A 81 -20.95 5.00 -1.12
CA LYS A 81 -22.18 5.68 -1.53
C LYS A 81 -22.35 5.52 -3.04
N GLU A 82 -23.45 4.91 -3.46
CA GLU A 82 -23.78 4.80 -4.89
C GLU A 82 -23.77 6.19 -5.56
N GLY A 83 -23.19 6.25 -6.76
CA GLY A 83 -23.13 7.48 -7.57
C GLY A 83 -21.94 8.41 -7.33
N LYS A 84 -21.07 8.12 -6.37
CA LYS A 84 -19.82 8.88 -6.20
C LYS A 84 -18.79 8.41 -7.22
N VAL A 85 -18.65 9.14 -8.32
CA VAL A 85 -17.62 8.88 -9.33
C VAL A 85 -16.27 9.30 -8.77
N ARG A 86 -15.30 8.39 -8.81
CA ARG A 86 -13.89 8.69 -8.52
C ARG A 86 -13.19 9.05 -9.85
N PRO A 87 -12.51 10.19 -9.97
CA PRO A 87 -11.74 10.51 -11.16
C PRO A 87 -10.68 9.43 -11.41
N SER A 88 -10.33 9.16 -12.66
CA SER A 88 -9.18 8.33 -12.98
C SER A 88 -7.88 9.11 -12.75
N PHE A 89 -6.76 8.41 -12.58
CA PHE A 89 -5.46 9.07 -12.41
C PHE A 89 -5.13 9.97 -13.60
N ASP A 90 -5.48 9.54 -14.80
CA ASP A 90 -5.21 10.26 -16.06
C ASP A 90 -6.05 11.54 -16.22
N GLU A 91 -7.15 11.65 -15.46
CA GLU A 91 -8.01 12.84 -15.44
C GLU A 91 -7.56 13.90 -14.42
N LEU A 92 -6.56 13.56 -13.58
CA LEU A 92 -6.06 14.49 -12.58
C LEU A 92 -5.14 15.54 -13.19
N THR A 93 -5.27 16.78 -12.72
CA THR A 93 -4.36 17.86 -13.11
C THR A 93 -3.01 17.67 -12.43
N ALA A 94 -1.94 17.60 -13.23
CA ALA A 94 -0.58 17.54 -12.69
C ALA A 94 -0.19 18.91 -12.12
N ILE A 95 0.26 18.93 -10.87
CA ILE A 95 0.77 20.13 -10.18
C ILE A 95 2.20 19.88 -9.71
N PHE A 96 2.98 20.97 -9.55
CA PHE A 96 4.28 20.88 -8.89
C PHE A 96 4.09 20.60 -7.39
N PRO A 97 5.01 19.85 -6.74
CA PRO A 97 4.99 19.68 -5.29
C PRO A 97 5.20 21.04 -4.61
N ASP A 98 4.22 21.49 -3.85
CA ASP A 98 4.19 22.76 -3.14
C ASP A 98 4.33 22.62 -1.60
N GLU A 99 4.21 21.38 -1.11
CA GLU A 99 4.37 21.06 0.30
C GLU A 99 5.67 20.30 0.54
N HIS A 100 6.60 20.91 1.30
CA HIS A 100 7.90 20.33 1.63
C HIS A 100 7.77 19.18 2.62
N LEU A 101 8.38 18.03 2.29
CA LEU A 101 8.52 16.89 3.17
C LEU A 101 9.82 17.05 3.99
N LYS A 102 9.71 17.61 5.20
CA LYS A 102 10.87 17.83 6.05
C LYS A 102 11.47 16.52 6.54
N LEU A 103 12.77 16.34 6.34
CA LEU A 103 13.51 15.13 6.70
C LEU A 103 14.46 15.31 7.89
N GLU A 104 14.91 16.55 8.16
CA GLU A 104 15.79 16.85 9.31
C GLU A 104 15.07 16.53 10.62
N THR A 105 15.69 15.71 11.48
CA THR A 105 15.12 15.28 12.77
C THR A 105 15.86 15.85 13.97
N ASP A 106 17.20 15.79 13.96
CA ASP A 106 18.06 16.25 15.04
C ASP A 106 19.39 16.80 14.49
N LYS A 107 20.22 17.30 15.39
CA LYS A 107 21.48 17.98 15.00
C LYS A 107 22.50 17.05 14.36
N ASP A 108 22.42 15.75 14.65
CA ASP A 108 23.38 14.75 14.17
C ASP A 108 22.90 14.09 12.85
N ALA A 109 21.67 14.34 12.45
CA ALA A 109 21.09 13.85 11.19
C ALA A 109 21.60 14.66 9.97
N LEU A 110 22.91 14.60 9.71
CA LEU A 110 23.55 15.43 8.67
C LEU A 110 23.09 15.09 7.26
N SER A 111 22.83 13.81 6.97
CA SER A 111 22.38 13.33 5.65
C SER A 111 21.05 13.97 5.26
N THR A 112 20.04 13.86 6.12
CA THR A 112 18.69 14.38 5.87
C THR A 112 18.66 15.91 5.88
N ARG A 113 19.43 16.54 6.76
CA ARG A 113 19.59 18.01 6.77
C ARG A 113 20.20 18.51 5.46
N LEU A 114 21.20 17.80 4.92
CA LEU A 114 21.81 18.16 3.65
C LEU A 114 20.80 18.05 2.50
N VAL A 115 19.94 17.04 2.52
CA VAL A 115 18.85 16.90 1.54
C VAL A 115 17.89 18.07 1.62
N ASP A 116 17.40 18.41 2.80
CA ASP A 116 16.47 19.52 2.99
C ASP A 116 17.04 20.85 2.49
N LEU A 117 18.38 21.04 2.57
CA LEU A 117 19.05 22.27 2.14
C LEU A 117 19.34 22.31 0.63
N ILE A 118 19.75 21.19 0.02
CA ILE A 118 20.29 21.15 -1.35
C ILE A 118 19.29 20.57 -2.35
N ALA A 119 18.53 19.56 -1.94
CA ALA A 119 17.60 18.81 -2.79
C ALA A 119 16.29 18.51 -2.03
N PRO A 120 15.56 19.55 -1.59
CA PRO A 120 14.34 19.37 -0.79
C PRO A 120 13.32 18.51 -1.55
N ILE A 121 12.67 17.62 -0.83
CA ILE A 121 11.65 16.70 -1.37
C ILE A 121 10.26 17.23 -1.04
N GLY A 122 9.41 17.35 -2.04
CA GLY A 122 8.01 17.73 -1.84
C GLY A 122 7.06 16.54 -1.87
N LYS A 123 5.91 16.66 -1.21
CA LYS A 123 4.87 15.63 -1.26
C LYS A 123 4.38 15.41 -2.69
N GLY A 124 4.36 14.15 -3.14
CA GLY A 124 4.05 13.77 -4.52
C GLY A 124 5.23 13.81 -5.48
N GLN A 125 6.42 14.24 -5.04
CA GLN A 125 7.62 14.25 -5.87
C GLN A 125 8.14 12.84 -6.15
N ARG A 126 8.65 12.63 -7.36
CA ARG A 126 9.40 11.44 -7.77
C ARG A 126 10.89 11.76 -7.71
N GLY A 127 11.61 11.08 -6.84
CA GLY A 127 13.06 11.22 -6.67
C GLY A 127 13.80 9.96 -7.10
N LEU A 128 15.03 10.11 -7.59
CA LEU A 128 15.92 9.01 -7.92
C LEU A 128 17.21 9.16 -7.11
N ILE A 129 17.59 8.10 -6.38
CA ILE A 129 18.85 8.02 -5.64
C ILE A 129 19.78 7.05 -6.38
N VAL A 130 20.84 7.58 -6.93
CA VAL A 130 21.86 6.80 -7.65
C VAL A 130 23.17 6.87 -6.89
N SER A 131 23.77 5.73 -6.61
CA SER A 131 25.06 5.65 -5.95
C SER A 131 25.84 4.41 -6.38
N PRO A 132 27.18 4.43 -6.33
CA PRO A 132 27.99 3.23 -6.45
C PRO A 132 27.65 2.19 -5.37
N PRO A 133 27.96 0.91 -5.59
CA PRO A 133 27.85 -0.10 -4.55
C PRO A 133 28.61 0.31 -3.28
N LYS A 134 28.07 0.00 -2.11
CA LYS A 134 28.66 0.30 -0.78
C LYS A 134 28.83 1.79 -0.45
N ALA A 135 28.16 2.69 -1.13
CA ALA A 135 28.21 4.14 -0.87
C ALA A 135 27.19 4.62 0.19
N GLY A 136 26.49 3.72 0.89
CA GLY A 136 25.56 4.08 1.95
C GLY A 136 24.11 4.32 1.49
N LYS A 137 23.74 3.90 0.27
CA LYS A 137 22.34 4.05 -0.25
C LYS A 137 21.30 3.55 0.74
N THR A 138 21.46 2.34 1.27
CA THR A 138 20.52 1.72 2.21
C THR A 138 20.42 2.51 3.53
N SER A 139 21.55 2.98 4.07
CA SER A 139 21.55 3.83 5.27
C SER A 139 20.82 5.14 5.01
N PHE A 140 21.06 5.75 3.85
CA PHE A 140 20.38 6.98 3.46
C PHE A 140 18.85 6.81 3.29
N LEU A 141 18.40 5.69 2.73
CA LEU A 141 16.96 5.37 2.66
C LEU A 141 16.33 5.21 4.05
N LYS A 142 17.05 4.62 5.00
CA LYS A 142 16.60 4.51 6.39
C LYS A 142 16.52 5.88 7.07
N ASP A 143 17.49 6.76 6.82
CA ASP A 143 17.48 8.13 7.35
C ASP A 143 16.26 8.90 6.82
N ILE A 144 15.95 8.76 5.52
CA ILE A 144 14.75 9.36 4.92
C ILE A 144 13.49 8.81 5.58
N ALA A 145 13.37 7.48 5.71
CA ALA A 145 12.22 6.84 6.34
C ALA A 145 12.01 7.35 7.78
N THR A 146 13.10 7.42 8.56
CA THR A 146 13.08 7.97 9.92
C THR A 146 12.64 9.43 9.94
N GLY A 147 13.15 10.24 9.00
CA GLY A 147 12.78 11.65 8.85
C GLY A 147 11.29 11.83 8.59
N VAL A 148 10.76 11.06 7.63
CA VAL A 148 9.32 11.07 7.30
C VAL A 148 8.47 10.68 8.50
N THR A 149 8.76 9.55 9.13
CA THR A 149 7.97 9.03 10.25
C THR A 149 7.96 9.99 11.45
N LYS A 150 9.10 10.61 11.78
CA LYS A 150 9.20 11.53 12.91
C LYS A 150 8.51 12.87 12.66
N ASN A 151 8.65 13.41 11.45
CA ASN A 151 8.17 14.77 11.16
C ASN A 151 6.72 14.80 10.67
N ASP A 152 6.27 13.75 9.96
CA ASP A 152 4.90 13.66 9.46
C ASP A 152 4.32 12.24 9.66
N PRO A 153 3.90 11.90 10.88
CA PRO A 153 3.37 10.57 11.20
C PRO A 153 2.05 10.23 10.50
N LYS A 154 1.47 11.17 9.76
CA LYS A 154 0.27 10.93 8.95
C LYS A 154 0.61 10.38 7.56
N VAL A 155 1.86 10.47 7.13
CA VAL A 155 2.30 9.92 5.85
C VAL A 155 2.34 8.41 5.94
N HIS A 156 1.64 7.76 5.03
CA HIS A 156 1.69 6.31 4.90
C HIS A 156 3.00 5.91 4.20
N LEU A 157 3.90 5.27 4.95
CA LEU A 157 5.21 4.87 4.46
C LEU A 157 5.18 3.42 3.97
N MET A 158 5.63 3.19 2.75
CA MET A 158 5.79 1.87 2.15
C MET A 158 7.19 1.70 1.56
N ALA A 159 7.79 0.53 1.75
CA ALA A 159 9.04 0.16 1.11
C ALA A 159 8.83 -1.09 0.23
N VAL A 160 9.26 -1.01 -1.02
CA VAL A 160 9.26 -2.15 -1.95
C VAL A 160 10.70 -2.48 -2.30
N LEU A 161 11.14 -3.68 -1.91
CA LEU A 161 12.51 -4.15 -2.06
C LEU A 161 12.55 -5.22 -3.15
N VAL A 162 13.26 -4.95 -4.24
CA VAL A 162 13.37 -5.86 -5.39
C VAL A 162 14.82 -6.26 -5.58
N GLY A 163 15.10 -7.56 -5.48
CA GLY A 163 16.44 -8.11 -5.64
C GLY A 163 17.42 -7.76 -4.52
N GLU A 164 16.94 -7.34 -3.35
CA GLU A 164 17.76 -7.10 -2.18
C GLU A 164 18.06 -8.42 -1.44
N ARG A 165 19.17 -8.46 -0.71
CA ARG A 165 19.55 -9.65 0.04
C ARG A 165 18.64 -9.86 1.25
N PRO A 166 18.39 -11.11 1.68
CA PRO A 166 17.51 -11.39 2.82
C PRO A 166 17.88 -10.67 4.12
N GLU A 167 19.18 -10.51 4.38
CA GLU A 167 19.70 -9.76 5.53
C GLU A 167 19.39 -8.28 5.44
N GLU A 168 19.48 -7.67 4.24
CA GLU A 168 19.15 -6.26 4.01
C GLU A 168 17.65 -6.01 4.12
N VAL A 169 16.84 -6.93 3.61
CA VAL A 169 15.37 -6.90 3.77
C VAL A 169 14.99 -6.92 5.26
N THR A 170 15.61 -7.82 6.04
CA THR A 170 15.36 -7.93 7.47
C THR A 170 15.76 -6.64 8.20
N ASP A 171 16.90 -6.07 7.85
CA ASP A 171 17.42 -4.83 8.44
C ASP A 171 16.50 -3.64 8.14
N ILE A 172 16.05 -3.47 6.90
CA ILE A 172 15.11 -2.41 6.52
C ILE A 172 13.77 -2.61 7.20
N SER A 173 13.23 -3.84 7.21
CA SER A 173 11.93 -4.16 7.84
C SER A 173 11.89 -3.89 9.34
N ARG A 174 13.03 -3.97 10.03
CA ARG A 174 13.14 -3.65 11.45
C ARG A 174 13.28 -2.15 11.71
N HIS A 175 13.75 -1.40 10.73
CA HIS A 175 14.08 0.01 10.88
C HIS A 175 12.97 0.93 10.38
N VAL A 176 12.24 0.51 9.36
CA VAL A 176 11.17 1.31 8.73
C VAL A 176 9.86 1.10 9.49
N GLU A 177 9.33 2.16 10.04
CA GLU A 177 7.98 2.17 10.63
C GLU A 177 6.94 2.32 9.52
N GLY A 178 6.69 1.24 8.78
CA GLY A 178 5.79 1.22 7.63
C GLY A 178 5.65 -0.18 7.04
N GLU A 179 4.93 -0.28 5.94
CA GLU A 179 4.75 -1.55 5.25
C GLU A 179 5.97 -1.87 4.38
N VAL A 180 6.49 -3.10 4.50
CA VAL A 180 7.63 -3.56 3.69
C VAL A 180 7.23 -4.79 2.89
N ALA A 181 7.30 -4.66 1.57
CA ALA A 181 7.17 -5.77 0.63
C ALA A 181 8.53 -6.08 0.01
N ALA A 182 8.89 -7.36 -0.08
CA ALA A 182 10.16 -7.78 -0.65
C ALA A 182 10.00 -8.95 -1.60
N SER A 183 10.74 -8.91 -2.71
CA SER A 183 10.91 -10.03 -3.63
C SER A 183 12.37 -10.46 -3.60
N ASN A 184 12.62 -11.67 -3.10
CA ASN A 184 13.94 -12.32 -3.14
C ASN A 184 14.01 -13.21 -4.38
N PHE A 185 15.20 -13.34 -4.95
CA PHE A 185 15.46 -14.31 -6.02
C PHE A 185 15.57 -15.71 -5.46
#